data_4aca8971171ae1cabba7ae411cb3b57b
#
_entry.id   4aca8971171ae1cabba7ae411cb3b57b
#
_cell.length_a   1.000
_cell.length_b   1.000
_cell.length_c   1.000
_cell.angle_alpha   90.00
_cell.angle_beta   90.00
_cell.angle_gamma   90.00
#
_symmetry.space_group_name_H-M   'P 1'
#
loop_
_entity.id
_entity.type
_entity.pdbx_description
1 polymer ?
#
loop_
_entity_poly.entity_id
_entity_poly.type
_entity_poly.pdbx_seq_one_letter_code
_entity_poly.pdbx_strand_id
1 'polypeptide(L)'
;ASIFIKEILLKQKLCKHNLIICPPSTIISPIAKIINKKIKLGAQNCHWEKFGSYTGEISPLMLKDIGCSYVIIGHSERRQYHHENNEIIRKKIENLIQHKLKVIMCIGESLDIKKKGKTLFFLSKQLKESIPKNISDTSLSIAYEPIWSIGSGLIPTMTEIIEIHRFIKKIIIKINKNYKNIKIFYGGSINEKNAKKILQIDDVDGLLIGGTSLKYKKLLSILSI
;
A
#
# COMPACT_ATOMS: atom_id res chain seq x y z
N ALA A 1 11.40 9.12 15.36
CA ALA A 1 10.05 8.98 14.80
C ALA A 1 9.10 10.06 15.30
N SER A 2 8.94 10.23 16.63
CA SER A 2 7.99 11.21 17.21
C SER A 2 8.27 12.65 16.76
N ILE A 3 9.54 13.08 16.74
CA ILE A 3 9.94 14.41 16.24
C ILE A 3 9.52 14.58 14.77
N PHE A 4 9.83 13.59 13.94
CA PHE A 4 9.48 13.58 12.52
C PHE A 4 7.96 13.71 12.29
N ILE A 5 7.15 12.98 13.04
CA ILE A 5 5.68 13.05 12.94
C ILE A 5 5.17 14.41 13.42
N LYS A 6 5.71 14.97 14.53
CA LYS A 6 5.35 16.32 14.99
C LYS A 6 5.64 17.37 13.94
N GLU A 7 6.76 17.28 13.25
CA GLU A 7 7.12 18.21 12.15
C GLU A 7 6.13 18.10 10.97
N ILE A 8 5.71 16.87 10.59
CA ILE A 8 4.69 16.68 9.57
C ILE A 8 3.36 17.31 10.01
N LEU A 9 2.96 17.10 11.27
CA LEU A 9 1.74 17.69 11.83
C LEU A 9 1.76 19.22 11.80
N LEU A 10 2.87 19.86 12.14
CA LEU A 10 3.02 21.31 12.09
C LEU A 10 2.84 21.87 10.67
N LYS A 11 3.31 21.14 9.67
CA LYS A 11 3.22 21.53 8.26
C LYS A 11 2.04 20.92 7.50
N GLN A 12 1.14 20.23 8.19
CA GLN A 12 -0.02 19.55 7.60
C GLN A 12 -0.95 20.48 6.81
N LYS A 13 -1.00 21.77 7.12
CA LYS A 13 -1.75 22.76 6.33
C LYS A 13 -1.29 22.85 4.87
N LEU A 14 -0.04 22.44 4.59
CA LEU A 14 0.52 22.39 3.25
C LEU A 14 0.17 21.09 2.50
N CYS A 15 -0.31 20.08 3.22
CA CYS A 15 -0.67 18.79 2.62
C CYS A 15 -2.06 18.87 1.99
N LYS A 16 -2.12 18.78 0.68
CA LYS A 16 -3.37 18.77 -0.11
C LYS A 16 -3.98 17.37 -0.22
N HIS A 17 -3.27 16.34 0.21
CA HIS A 17 -3.61 14.93 0.03
C HIS A 17 -3.99 14.27 1.35
N ASN A 18 -4.76 13.18 1.25
CA ASN A 18 -4.98 12.29 2.38
C ASN A 18 -3.69 11.53 2.70
N LEU A 19 -3.19 11.66 3.92
CA LEU A 19 -1.96 11.03 4.36
C LEU A 19 -2.25 9.83 5.27
N ILE A 20 -1.66 8.69 4.91
CA ILE A 20 -1.64 7.48 5.73
C ILE A 20 -0.19 7.22 6.12
N ILE A 21 0.10 7.07 7.40
CA ILE A 21 1.45 6.76 7.90
C ILE A 21 1.44 5.34 8.43
N CYS A 22 2.30 4.49 7.87
CA CYS A 22 2.46 3.08 8.26
C CYS A 22 3.85 2.87 8.87
N PRO A 23 4.06 3.17 10.15
CA PRO A 23 5.35 3.03 10.80
C PRO A 23 5.65 1.56 11.15
N PRO A 24 6.92 1.23 11.50
CA PRO A 24 7.25 -0.06 12.11
C PRO A 24 6.41 -0.35 13.36
N SER A 25 6.09 -1.62 13.61
CA SER A 25 5.18 -2.03 14.67
C SER A 25 5.56 -1.52 16.06
N THR A 26 6.87 -1.45 16.36
CA THR A 26 7.41 -0.98 17.65
C THR A 26 7.09 0.48 17.98
N ILE A 27 6.73 1.29 16.99
CA ILE A 27 6.46 2.73 17.17
C ILE A 27 5.02 3.13 16.81
N ILE A 28 4.15 2.19 16.47
CA ILE A 28 2.73 2.48 16.19
C ILE A 28 2.07 3.15 17.39
N SER A 29 2.18 2.54 18.59
CA SER A 29 1.54 3.04 19.82
C SER A 29 1.98 4.47 20.20
N PRO A 30 3.27 4.83 20.26
CA PRO A 30 3.66 6.21 20.53
C PRO A 30 3.20 7.19 19.43
N ILE A 31 3.11 6.76 18.16
CA ILE A 31 2.59 7.63 17.09
C ILE A 31 1.08 7.82 17.22
N ALA A 32 0.33 6.78 17.60
CA ALA A 32 -1.11 6.87 17.82
C ALA A 32 -1.49 7.97 18.83
N LYS A 33 -0.65 8.20 19.84
CA LYS A 33 -0.88 9.22 20.88
C LYS A 33 -0.69 10.66 20.40
N ILE A 34 0.05 10.87 19.31
CA ILE A 34 0.41 12.21 18.82
C ILE A 34 -0.24 12.57 17.49
N ILE A 35 -0.75 11.58 16.75
CA ILE A 35 -1.37 11.79 15.43
C ILE A 35 -2.76 12.42 15.61
N ASN A 36 -3.14 13.30 14.71
CA ASN A 36 -4.47 13.92 14.71
C ASN A 36 -5.40 13.25 13.68
N LYS A 37 -6.70 13.62 13.69
CA LYS A 37 -7.74 13.04 12.82
C LYS A 37 -7.48 13.21 11.30
N LYS A 38 -6.63 14.15 10.92
CA LYS A 38 -6.33 14.44 9.51
C LYS A 38 -5.35 13.45 8.88
N ILE A 39 -4.49 12.82 9.71
CA ILE A 39 -3.55 11.80 9.27
C ILE A 39 -4.08 10.44 9.72
N LYS A 40 -4.11 9.48 8.84
CA LYS A 40 -4.54 8.11 9.17
C LYS A 40 -3.34 7.28 9.59
N LEU A 41 -3.52 6.48 10.63
CA LEU A 41 -2.52 5.53 11.10
C LEU A 41 -2.74 4.19 10.42
N GLY A 42 -1.66 3.57 9.99
CA GLY A 42 -1.65 2.23 9.43
C GLY A 42 -0.53 1.38 10.00
N ALA A 43 -0.51 0.12 9.60
CA ALA A 43 0.55 -0.84 9.90
C ALA A 43 1.15 -1.40 8.62
N GLN A 44 2.38 -1.94 8.71
CA GLN A 44 3.11 -2.50 7.57
C GLN A 44 2.76 -3.96 7.29
N ASN A 45 2.10 -4.64 8.23
CA ASN A 45 1.65 -6.02 8.12
C ASN A 45 0.70 -6.39 9.29
N CYS A 46 0.03 -7.55 9.18
CA CYS A 46 -0.60 -8.26 10.28
C CYS A 46 -0.60 -9.77 10.05
N HIS A 47 -0.94 -10.55 11.06
CA HIS A 47 -1.24 -11.97 10.94
C HIS A 47 -2.63 -12.20 10.34
N TRP A 48 -2.87 -13.39 9.76
CA TRP A 48 -4.18 -13.73 9.18
C TRP A 48 -5.19 -14.26 10.20
N GLU A 49 -4.74 -14.63 11.40
CA GLU A 49 -5.63 -15.06 12.47
C GLU A 49 -6.01 -13.92 13.40
N LYS A 50 -7.22 -14.00 13.95
CA LYS A 50 -7.75 -13.03 14.91
C LYS A 50 -7.05 -13.11 16.26
N PHE A 51 -6.84 -14.32 16.75
CA PHE A 51 -6.18 -14.67 18.01
C PHE A 51 -5.62 -16.08 17.93
N GLY A 52 -4.77 -16.47 18.89
CA GLY A 52 -4.16 -17.80 18.95
C GLY A 52 -2.71 -17.77 19.41
N SER A 53 -2.09 -18.94 19.44
CA SER A 53 -0.68 -19.13 19.83
C SER A 53 0.25 -18.85 18.65
N TYR A 54 0.36 -17.60 18.27
CA TYR A 54 1.22 -17.11 17.17
C TYR A 54 2.28 -16.17 17.74
N THR A 55 3.27 -16.74 18.43
CA THR A 55 4.31 -15.98 19.14
C THR A 55 5.01 -14.98 18.23
N GLY A 56 4.99 -13.71 18.62
CA GLY A 56 5.63 -12.61 17.87
C GLY A 56 4.74 -11.97 16.79
N GLU A 57 3.57 -12.54 16.48
CA GLU A 57 2.67 -11.98 15.47
C GLU A 57 1.72 -10.91 16.05
N ILE A 58 1.31 -9.99 15.18
CA ILE A 58 0.38 -8.91 15.52
C ILE A 58 -0.94 -9.16 14.80
N SER A 59 -2.03 -9.31 15.55
CA SER A 59 -3.35 -9.55 14.97
C SER A 59 -4.03 -8.25 14.48
N PRO A 60 -5.02 -8.34 13.58
CA PRO A 60 -5.85 -7.21 13.20
C PRO A 60 -6.53 -6.50 14.38
N LEU A 61 -6.94 -7.25 15.40
CA LEU A 61 -7.55 -6.68 16.62
C LEU A 61 -6.58 -5.80 17.38
N MET A 62 -5.34 -6.24 17.58
CA MET A 62 -4.30 -5.45 18.25
C MET A 62 -4.05 -4.14 17.50
N LEU A 63 -4.00 -4.17 16.17
CA LEU A 63 -3.81 -2.99 15.36
C LEU A 63 -4.99 -2.01 15.45
N LYS A 64 -6.21 -2.54 15.45
CA LYS A 64 -7.42 -1.74 15.61
C LYS A 64 -7.49 -1.07 16.97
N ASP A 65 -7.17 -1.79 18.03
CA ASP A 65 -7.17 -1.29 19.41
C ASP A 65 -6.18 -0.13 19.61
N ILE A 66 -5.02 -0.20 18.97
CA ILE A 66 -4.04 0.90 18.96
C ILE A 66 -4.50 2.11 18.12
N GLY A 67 -5.55 1.96 17.29
CA GLY A 67 -6.09 3.04 16.45
C GLY A 67 -5.64 3.01 14.99
N CYS A 68 -5.05 1.92 14.51
CA CYS A 68 -4.80 1.74 13.09
C CYS A 68 -6.13 1.68 12.32
N SER A 69 -6.13 2.28 11.14
CA SER A 69 -7.27 2.25 10.21
C SER A 69 -6.91 1.62 8.86
N TYR A 70 -5.63 1.44 8.58
CA TYR A 70 -5.08 0.82 7.37
C TYR A 70 -4.02 -0.21 7.69
N VAL A 71 -3.86 -1.23 6.82
CA VAL A 71 -2.76 -2.19 6.88
C VAL A 71 -2.25 -2.48 5.48
N ILE A 72 -0.94 -2.40 5.30
CA ILE A 72 -0.26 -2.84 4.08
C ILE A 72 -0.13 -4.35 4.11
N ILE A 73 -0.51 -5.03 3.03
CA ILE A 73 -0.48 -6.50 2.92
C ILE A 73 0.21 -6.91 1.62
N GLY A 74 1.03 -7.95 1.69
CA GLY A 74 1.65 -8.56 0.52
C GLY A 74 2.70 -7.68 -0.15
N HIS A 75 3.34 -6.76 0.61
CA HIS A 75 4.50 -6.01 0.14
C HIS A 75 5.56 -6.95 -0.44
N SER A 76 6.27 -6.52 -1.47
CA SER A 76 7.26 -7.34 -2.19
C SER A 76 8.27 -8.03 -1.27
N GLU A 77 8.79 -7.33 -0.27
CA GLU A 77 9.71 -7.90 0.72
C GLU A 77 9.08 -9.05 1.52
N ARG A 78 7.79 -8.94 1.86
CA ARG A 78 7.11 -10.01 2.59
C ARG A 78 6.85 -11.23 1.73
N ARG A 79 6.53 -11.01 0.46
CA ARG A 79 6.42 -12.11 -0.51
C ARG A 79 7.76 -12.83 -0.68
N GLN A 80 8.86 -12.07 -0.73
CA GLN A 80 10.20 -12.60 -0.97
C GLN A 80 10.82 -13.23 0.28
N TYR A 81 10.81 -12.54 1.42
CA TYR A 81 11.55 -12.95 2.61
C TYR A 81 10.72 -13.73 3.62
N HIS A 82 9.39 -13.58 3.60
CA HIS A 82 8.47 -14.27 4.50
C HIS A 82 7.55 -15.27 3.76
N HIS A 83 7.82 -15.53 2.48
CA HIS A 83 7.08 -16.50 1.65
C HIS A 83 5.56 -16.30 1.63
N GLU A 84 5.09 -15.05 1.76
CA GLU A 84 3.67 -14.73 1.70
C GLU A 84 3.13 -14.96 0.28
N ASN A 85 2.39 -16.03 0.09
CA ASN A 85 1.72 -16.35 -1.16
C ASN A 85 0.33 -15.65 -1.27
N ASN A 86 -0.33 -15.79 -2.41
CA ASN A 86 -1.60 -15.13 -2.66
C ASN A 86 -2.74 -15.63 -1.74
N GLU A 87 -2.69 -16.89 -1.30
CA GLU A 87 -3.66 -17.46 -0.36
C GLU A 87 -3.52 -16.83 1.03
N ILE A 88 -2.30 -16.73 1.56
CA ILE A 88 -2.01 -16.05 2.83
C ILE A 88 -2.50 -14.61 2.78
N ILE A 89 -2.23 -13.91 1.67
CA ILE A 89 -2.66 -12.53 1.47
C ILE A 89 -4.19 -12.43 1.47
N ARG A 90 -4.90 -13.34 0.81
CA ARG A 90 -6.36 -13.39 0.85
C ARG A 90 -6.89 -13.54 2.27
N LYS A 91 -6.37 -14.50 3.05
CA LYS A 91 -6.76 -14.70 4.46
C LYS A 91 -6.55 -13.43 5.30
N LYS A 92 -5.42 -12.74 5.11
CA LYS A 92 -5.16 -11.45 5.77
C LYS A 92 -6.19 -10.40 5.39
N ILE A 93 -6.52 -10.26 4.11
CA ILE A 93 -7.52 -9.30 3.62
C ILE A 93 -8.89 -9.58 4.25
N GLU A 94 -9.34 -10.83 4.23
CA GLU A 94 -10.62 -11.24 4.80
C GLU A 94 -10.71 -10.90 6.29
N ASN A 95 -9.68 -11.26 7.05
CA ASN A 95 -9.64 -10.97 8.50
C ASN A 95 -9.59 -9.46 8.79
N LEU A 96 -8.80 -8.68 8.05
CA LEU A 96 -8.74 -7.23 8.22
C LEU A 96 -10.10 -6.55 7.97
N ILE A 97 -10.80 -6.94 6.90
CA ILE A 97 -12.10 -6.39 6.53
C ILE A 97 -13.17 -6.75 7.57
N GLN A 98 -13.18 -8.00 8.08
CA GLN A 98 -14.06 -8.42 9.17
C GLN A 98 -13.89 -7.53 10.41
N HIS A 99 -12.67 -7.05 10.67
CA HIS A 99 -12.38 -6.15 11.79
C HIS A 99 -12.48 -4.66 11.43
N LYS A 100 -13.07 -4.33 10.26
CA LYS A 100 -13.28 -2.95 9.77
C LYS A 100 -11.98 -2.16 9.61
N LEU A 101 -10.87 -2.84 9.29
CA LEU A 101 -9.62 -2.23 8.86
C LEU A 101 -9.57 -2.17 7.33
N LYS A 102 -9.00 -1.10 6.81
CA LYS A 102 -8.80 -0.92 5.37
C LYS A 102 -7.46 -1.52 4.95
N VAL A 103 -7.42 -2.10 3.77
CA VAL A 103 -6.26 -2.81 3.24
C VAL A 103 -5.62 -2.03 2.10
N ILE A 104 -4.29 -1.98 2.10
CA ILE A 104 -3.47 -1.61 0.94
C ILE A 104 -2.75 -2.89 0.51
N MET A 105 -3.26 -3.55 -0.54
CA MET A 105 -2.66 -4.77 -1.06
C MET A 105 -1.61 -4.46 -2.11
N CYS A 106 -0.36 -4.88 -1.87
CA CYS A 106 0.74 -4.74 -2.80
C CYS A 106 0.77 -5.88 -3.81
N ILE A 107 0.95 -5.52 -5.07
CA ILE A 107 1.20 -6.42 -6.19
C ILE A 107 2.35 -5.89 -7.03
N GLY A 108 3.06 -6.78 -7.70
CA GLY A 108 4.14 -6.36 -8.58
C GLY A 108 4.95 -7.55 -9.09
N GLU A 109 5.66 -7.32 -10.18
CA GLU A 109 6.49 -8.32 -10.84
C GLU A 109 7.98 -8.04 -10.68
N SER A 110 8.77 -9.11 -10.73
CA SER A 110 10.24 -9.04 -10.78
C SER A 110 10.73 -8.64 -12.17
N LEU A 111 11.99 -8.22 -12.27
CA LEU A 111 12.65 -7.92 -13.55
C LEU A 111 12.64 -9.13 -14.50
N ASP A 112 12.80 -10.33 -13.99
CA ASP A 112 12.77 -11.56 -14.80
C ASP A 112 11.39 -11.77 -15.44
N ILE A 113 10.31 -11.60 -14.69
CA ILE A 113 8.94 -11.67 -15.21
C ILE A 113 8.70 -10.60 -16.27
N LYS A 114 9.18 -9.36 -16.04
CA LYS A 114 9.07 -8.26 -17.01
C LYS A 114 9.83 -8.61 -18.30
N LYS A 115 11.08 -9.05 -18.21
CA LYS A 115 11.90 -9.43 -19.39
C LYS A 115 11.26 -10.55 -20.21
N LYS A 116 10.53 -11.47 -19.56
CA LYS A 116 9.77 -12.53 -20.23
C LYS A 116 8.44 -12.09 -20.83
N GLY A 117 8.09 -10.81 -20.75
CA GLY A 117 6.81 -10.28 -21.25
C GLY A 117 5.58 -10.79 -20.49
N LYS A 118 5.74 -11.30 -19.26
CA LYS A 118 4.69 -11.97 -18.48
C LYS A 118 4.07 -11.08 -17.40
N THR A 119 4.37 -9.77 -17.37
CA THR A 119 3.87 -8.81 -16.36
C THR A 119 2.36 -8.89 -16.18
N LEU A 120 1.59 -8.71 -17.24
CA LEU A 120 0.13 -8.67 -17.14
C LEU A 120 -0.47 -10.00 -16.67
N PHE A 121 0.06 -11.14 -17.13
CA PHE A 121 -0.35 -12.45 -16.67
C PHE A 121 -0.08 -12.62 -15.17
N PHE A 122 1.11 -12.24 -14.71
CA PHE A 122 1.52 -12.35 -13.33
C PHE A 122 0.68 -11.48 -12.40
N LEU A 123 0.45 -10.20 -12.75
CA LEU A 123 -0.41 -9.29 -11.99
C LEU A 123 -1.87 -9.77 -11.96
N SER A 124 -2.40 -10.29 -13.08
CA SER A 124 -3.73 -10.88 -13.12
C SER A 124 -3.87 -12.05 -12.16
N LYS A 125 -2.84 -12.91 -12.07
CA LYS A 125 -2.80 -14.03 -11.11
C LYS A 125 -2.82 -13.52 -9.68
N GLN A 126 -1.93 -12.58 -9.31
CA GLN A 126 -1.90 -12.00 -7.97
C GLN A 126 -3.26 -11.41 -7.57
N LEU A 127 -3.91 -10.64 -8.46
CA LEU A 127 -5.22 -10.02 -8.19
C LEU A 127 -6.31 -11.07 -7.98
N LYS A 128 -6.45 -12.03 -8.91
CA LYS A 128 -7.52 -13.03 -8.88
C LYS A 128 -7.42 -13.98 -7.67
N GLU A 129 -6.20 -14.34 -7.28
CA GLU A 129 -5.95 -15.26 -6.19
C GLU A 129 -5.99 -14.58 -4.81
N SER A 130 -5.65 -13.28 -4.72
CA SER A 130 -5.59 -12.56 -3.45
C SER A 130 -6.86 -11.79 -3.09
N ILE A 131 -7.64 -11.31 -4.08
CA ILE A 131 -8.83 -10.50 -3.78
C ILE A 131 -10.02 -11.40 -3.48
N PRO A 132 -10.65 -11.29 -2.28
CA PRO A 132 -11.91 -11.97 -1.98
C PRO A 132 -13.03 -11.45 -2.89
N LYS A 133 -14.00 -12.33 -3.24
CA LYS A 133 -15.08 -11.95 -4.16
C LYS A 133 -16.14 -11.02 -3.56
N ASN A 134 -16.34 -11.08 -2.25
CA ASN A 134 -17.46 -10.43 -1.55
C ASN A 134 -16.97 -9.50 -0.45
N ILE A 135 -16.33 -8.38 -0.86
CA ILE A 135 -15.89 -7.32 0.06
C ILE A 135 -16.41 -5.97 -0.41
N SER A 136 -16.41 -4.96 0.48
CA SER A 136 -16.66 -3.57 0.07
C SER A 136 -15.48 -3.00 -0.71
N ASP A 137 -15.74 -2.34 -1.82
CA ASP A 137 -14.73 -1.67 -2.65
C ASP A 137 -14.01 -0.53 -1.91
N THR A 138 -14.62 0.04 -0.88
CA THR A 138 -14.01 1.08 -0.04
C THR A 138 -13.04 0.55 1.01
N SER A 139 -13.00 -0.78 1.22
CA SER A 139 -12.14 -1.42 2.23
C SER A 139 -10.80 -1.88 1.66
N LEU A 140 -10.64 -1.90 0.34
CA LEU A 140 -9.45 -2.35 -0.35
C LEU A 140 -8.90 -1.26 -1.26
N SER A 141 -7.58 -1.09 -1.24
CA SER A 141 -6.80 -0.36 -2.23
C SER A 141 -5.69 -1.25 -2.74
N ILE A 142 -5.25 -1.05 -3.99
CA ILE A 142 -4.14 -1.80 -4.59
C ILE A 142 -2.95 -0.87 -4.71
N ALA A 143 -1.75 -1.35 -4.37
CA ALA A 143 -0.50 -0.67 -4.66
C ALA A 143 0.29 -1.48 -5.70
N TYR A 144 0.52 -0.90 -6.87
CA TYR A 144 1.38 -1.50 -7.88
C TYR A 144 2.83 -1.14 -7.60
N GLU A 145 3.63 -2.15 -7.28
CA GLU A 145 5.05 -2.05 -6.97
C GLU A 145 5.86 -2.81 -8.03
N PRO A 146 6.33 -2.17 -9.13
CA PRO A 146 7.30 -2.82 -10.01
C PRO A 146 8.57 -3.14 -9.21
N ILE A 147 8.74 -4.41 -8.76
CA ILE A 147 9.78 -4.81 -7.80
C ILE A 147 11.17 -4.41 -8.31
N TRP A 148 11.38 -4.52 -9.61
CA TRP A 148 12.62 -4.13 -10.29
C TRP A 148 12.93 -2.62 -10.23
N SER A 149 11.94 -1.80 -9.92
CA SER A 149 12.07 -0.34 -9.77
C SER A 149 12.39 0.08 -8.32
N ILE A 150 12.07 -0.76 -7.33
CA ILE A 150 12.23 -0.40 -5.92
C ILE A 150 13.72 -0.31 -5.56
N GLY A 151 14.16 0.87 -5.12
CA GLY A 151 15.54 1.09 -4.67
C GLY A 151 16.61 1.06 -5.77
N SER A 152 16.28 0.68 -7.00
CA SER A 152 17.22 0.57 -8.12
C SER A 152 17.48 1.89 -8.86
N GLY A 153 16.60 2.88 -8.67
CA GLY A 153 16.61 4.13 -9.45
C GLY A 153 15.98 3.98 -10.85
N LEU A 154 15.67 2.75 -11.28
CA LEU A 154 14.92 2.53 -12.52
C LEU A 154 13.45 2.91 -12.30
N ILE A 155 12.84 3.55 -13.29
CA ILE A 155 11.45 3.99 -13.23
C ILE A 155 10.76 3.52 -14.51
N PRO A 156 9.57 2.90 -14.43
CA PRO A 156 8.76 2.66 -15.62
C PRO A 156 8.48 3.98 -16.34
N THR A 157 8.32 3.93 -17.64
CA THR A 157 7.82 5.08 -18.40
C THR A 157 6.40 5.44 -17.95
N MET A 158 5.99 6.69 -18.15
CA MET A 158 4.62 7.11 -17.82
C MET A 158 3.58 6.28 -18.57
N THR A 159 3.86 5.91 -19.81
CA THR A 159 3.00 5.03 -20.63
C THR A 159 2.85 3.65 -20.00
N GLU A 160 3.96 3.03 -19.55
CA GLU A 160 3.89 1.74 -18.84
C GLU A 160 3.06 1.83 -17.56
N ILE A 161 3.19 2.90 -16.79
CA ILE A 161 2.37 3.10 -15.59
C ILE A 161 0.89 3.18 -15.95
N ILE A 162 0.53 3.98 -16.95
CA ILE A 162 -0.85 4.11 -17.42
C ILE A 162 -1.42 2.76 -17.86
N GLU A 163 -0.71 2.04 -18.72
CA GLU A 163 -1.15 0.74 -19.25
C GLU A 163 -1.39 -0.27 -18.12
N ILE A 164 -0.48 -0.35 -17.15
CA ILE A 164 -0.59 -1.30 -16.05
C ILE A 164 -1.71 -0.91 -15.09
N HIS A 165 -1.87 0.37 -14.73
CA HIS A 165 -2.95 0.81 -13.87
C HIS A 165 -4.32 0.56 -14.51
N ARG A 166 -4.48 0.86 -15.80
CA ARG A 166 -5.70 0.53 -16.56
C ARG A 166 -5.97 -0.97 -16.60
N PHE A 167 -4.93 -1.77 -16.80
CA PHE A 167 -5.05 -3.23 -16.78
C PHE A 167 -5.49 -3.73 -15.39
N ILE A 168 -4.89 -3.25 -14.30
CA ILE A 168 -5.28 -3.58 -12.94
C ILE A 168 -6.76 -3.26 -12.70
N LYS A 169 -7.20 -2.06 -13.07
CA LYS A 169 -8.60 -1.63 -12.95
C LYS A 169 -9.55 -2.54 -13.72
N LYS A 170 -9.19 -2.91 -14.95
CA LYS A 170 -9.97 -3.85 -15.76
C LYS A 170 -10.09 -5.23 -15.11
N ILE A 171 -9.02 -5.77 -14.52
CA ILE A 171 -9.05 -7.07 -13.85
C ILE A 171 -9.89 -7.01 -12.56
N ILE A 172 -9.75 -5.95 -11.77
CA ILE A 172 -10.53 -5.75 -10.54
C ILE A 172 -12.04 -5.76 -10.84
N ILE A 173 -12.48 -5.03 -11.87
CA ILE A 173 -13.89 -5.00 -12.30
C ILE A 173 -14.36 -6.36 -12.81
N LYS A 174 -13.47 -7.17 -13.43
CA LYS A 174 -13.79 -8.54 -13.84
C LYS A 174 -13.94 -9.50 -12.64
N ILE A 175 -13.22 -9.25 -11.53
CA ILE A 175 -13.38 -10.03 -10.30
C ILE A 175 -14.77 -9.77 -9.69
N ASN A 176 -15.16 -8.50 -9.60
CA ASN A 176 -16.49 -8.09 -9.17
C ASN A 176 -16.81 -6.70 -9.74
N LYS A 177 -17.96 -6.58 -10.44
CA LYS A 177 -18.41 -5.33 -11.06
C LYS A 177 -18.60 -4.17 -10.06
N ASN A 178 -18.80 -4.48 -8.77
CA ASN A 178 -18.95 -3.49 -7.71
C ASN A 178 -17.62 -2.88 -7.25
N TYR A 179 -16.46 -3.40 -7.70
CA TYR A 179 -15.14 -2.92 -7.29
C TYR A 179 -14.62 -1.71 -8.10
N LYS A 180 -15.53 -0.96 -8.75
CA LYS A 180 -15.18 0.19 -9.58
C LYS A 180 -14.51 1.36 -8.84
N ASN A 181 -14.68 1.45 -7.51
CA ASN A 181 -14.13 2.54 -6.67
C ASN A 181 -12.85 2.12 -5.92
N ILE A 182 -12.32 0.90 -6.14
CA ILE A 182 -11.03 0.49 -5.56
C ILE A 182 -9.94 1.45 -6.06
N LYS A 183 -9.20 2.03 -5.11
CA LYS A 183 -8.11 2.96 -5.39
C LYS A 183 -6.85 2.20 -5.78
N ILE A 184 -6.13 2.73 -6.77
CA ILE A 184 -4.90 2.14 -7.27
C ILE A 184 -3.75 3.12 -7.06
N PHE A 185 -2.78 2.75 -6.23
CA PHE A 185 -1.60 3.53 -5.91
C PHE A 185 -0.40 3.05 -6.71
N TYR A 186 0.46 3.97 -7.09
CA TYR A 186 1.77 3.63 -7.60
C TYR A 186 2.78 3.54 -6.44
N GLY A 187 3.53 2.44 -6.38
CA GLY A 187 4.49 2.12 -5.30
C GLY A 187 5.91 1.83 -5.78
N GLY A 188 6.28 2.20 -7.00
CA GLY A 188 7.65 2.08 -7.48
C GLY A 188 8.58 3.16 -6.91
N SER A 189 9.69 3.42 -7.59
CA SER A 189 10.65 4.45 -7.17
C SER A 189 10.04 5.84 -7.30
N ILE A 190 9.70 6.45 -6.15
CA ILE A 190 9.08 7.77 -6.04
C ILE A 190 10.05 8.75 -5.36
N ASN A 191 10.16 9.94 -5.94
CA ASN A 191 10.94 11.03 -5.38
C ASN A 191 10.29 12.39 -5.70
N GLU A 192 10.85 13.47 -5.18
CA GLU A 192 10.35 14.84 -5.34
C GLU A 192 10.30 15.32 -6.80
N LYS A 193 11.07 14.70 -7.70
CA LYS A 193 11.14 15.10 -9.12
C LYS A 193 10.05 14.44 -9.97
N ASN A 194 9.62 13.22 -9.61
CA ASN A 194 8.68 12.46 -10.42
C ASN A 194 7.25 12.36 -9.81
N ALA A 195 7.10 12.57 -8.50
CA ALA A 195 5.83 12.42 -7.80
C ALA A 195 4.68 13.21 -8.45
N LYS A 196 4.93 14.48 -8.81
CA LYS A 196 3.92 15.33 -9.47
C LYS A 196 3.43 14.74 -10.79
N LYS A 197 4.36 14.32 -11.65
CA LYS A 197 4.01 13.74 -12.97
C LYS A 197 3.21 12.45 -12.82
N ILE A 198 3.58 11.59 -11.84
CA ILE A 198 2.87 10.34 -11.57
C ILE A 198 1.46 10.61 -11.05
N LEU A 199 1.28 11.57 -10.13
CA LEU A 199 -0.04 11.96 -9.60
C LEU A 199 -0.95 12.62 -10.64
N GLN A 200 -0.41 13.11 -11.75
CA GLN A 200 -1.20 13.66 -12.86
C GLN A 200 -1.77 12.58 -13.80
N ILE A 201 -1.40 11.31 -13.60
CA ILE A 201 -1.98 10.20 -14.36
C ILE A 201 -3.37 9.89 -13.80
N ASP A 202 -4.40 10.00 -14.61
CA ASP A 202 -5.82 9.82 -14.21
C ASP A 202 -6.11 8.49 -13.51
N ASP A 203 -5.39 7.44 -13.90
CA ASP A 203 -5.56 6.10 -13.33
C ASP A 203 -4.70 5.83 -12.07
N VAL A 204 -4.00 6.86 -11.54
CA VAL A 204 -3.20 6.80 -10.30
C VAL A 204 -3.91 7.57 -9.20
N ASP A 205 -4.50 6.87 -8.26
CA ASP A 205 -5.25 7.47 -7.14
C ASP A 205 -4.36 7.95 -5.97
N GLY A 206 -3.07 7.67 -6.00
CA GLY A 206 -2.13 8.04 -4.95
C GLY A 206 -0.78 7.33 -5.06
N LEU A 207 0.05 7.53 -4.06
CA LEU A 207 1.42 7.00 -4.01
C LEU A 207 1.65 6.17 -2.75
N LEU A 208 2.36 5.04 -2.89
CA LEU A 208 2.95 4.30 -1.76
C LEU A 208 4.44 4.61 -1.73
N ILE A 209 4.89 5.35 -0.71
CA ILE A 209 6.25 5.92 -0.66
C ILE A 209 7.07 5.17 0.39
N GLY A 210 8.13 4.48 -0.06
CA GLY A 210 9.07 3.76 0.80
C GLY A 210 10.20 4.66 1.31
N GLY A 211 11.46 4.37 0.98
CA GLY A 211 12.67 5.00 1.51
C GLY A 211 12.72 6.53 1.41
N THR A 212 12.10 7.14 0.40
CA THR A 212 11.99 8.60 0.26
C THR A 212 11.22 9.22 1.43
N SER A 213 10.25 8.51 2.01
CA SER A 213 9.46 8.97 3.15
C SER A 213 10.28 9.14 4.43
N LEU A 214 11.44 8.52 4.54
CA LEU A 214 12.35 8.66 5.68
C LEU A 214 13.14 9.98 5.67
N LYS A 215 13.13 10.69 4.54
CA LYS A 215 13.82 11.97 4.37
C LYS A 215 12.80 13.11 4.45
N TYR A 216 12.69 13.75 5.61
CA TYR A 216 11.68 14.76 5.93
C TYR A 216 11.48 15.80 4.83
N LYS A 217 12.57 16.49 4.40
CA LYS A 217 12.50 17.53 3.35
C LYS A 217 11.91 17.00 2.03
N LYS A 218 12.29 15.78 1.64
CA LYS A 218 11.79 15.14 0.42
C LYS A 218 10.31 14.77 0.53
N LEU A 219 9.91 14.21 1.67
CA LEU A 219 8.50 13.91 1.93
C LEU A 219 7.65 15.17 1.91
N LEU A 220 8.07 16.26 2.56
CA LEU A 220 7.35 17.53 2.54
C LEU A 220 7.18 18.07 1.12
N SER A 221 8.22 18.00 0.28
CA SER A 221 8.13 18.44 -1.12
C SER A 221 7.06 17.65 -1.88
N ILE A 222 6.92 16.35 -1.58
CA ILE A 222 5.87 15.51 -2.20
C ILE A 222 4.47 15.86 -1.65
N LEU A 223 4.37 16.10 -0.34
CA LEU A 223 3.07 16.41 0.29
C LEU A 223 2.50 17.78 -0.09
N SER A 224 3.34 18.69 -0.58
CA SER A 224 2.97 20.05 -0.99
C SER A 224 2.55 20.16 -2.48
N ILE A 225 2.64 19.09 -3.26
CA ILE A 225 2.23 19.02 -4.68
C ILE A 225 0.68 19.06 -4.85
#